data_27dc5f12278cffa0c21a1b870ff2c1c5
#
_entry.id   27dc5f12278cffa0c21a1b870ff2c1c5
#
_cell.length_a   1.000
_cell.length_b   1.000
_cell.length_c   1.000
_cell.angle_alpha   90.00
_cell.angle_beta   90.00
_cell.angle_gamma   90.00
#
_symmetry.space_group_name_H-M   'P 1'
#
loop_
_entity.id
_entity.type
_entity.pdbx_description
1 polymer ?
#
loop_
_entity_poly.entity_id
_entity_poly.type
_entity_poly.pdbx_seq_one_letter_code
_entity_poly.pdbx_strand_id
1 'polypeptide(L)'
;MREHKNFWDRNAGLYDRFMRKDRAVYEKMYELIRPVVKDKTVLELAAGTGLIARHIVNAAAHIEATDASPEMITEARRGNCSAKRTFPCRICFLCHTQAIHLMW
;
A
#
# COMPACT_ATOMS: atom_id res chain seq x y z
N MET A 1 9.20 11.81 25.53
CA MET A 1 8.74 12.73 24.51
C MET A 1 7.47 12.21 23.87
N ARG A 2 6.55 13.09 23.68
CA ARG A 2 5.29 12.68 23.08
C ARG A 2 5.40 12.70 21.56
N GLU A 3 4.97 11.63 20.97
CA GLU A 3 4.93 11.57 19.53
C GLU A 3 3.78 12.40 18.97
N HIS A 4 4.05 13.04 17.86
CA HIS A 4 3.03 13.75 17.13
C HIS A 4 2.43 12.83 16.08
N LYS A 5 1.20 12.45 16.29
CA LYS A 5 0.45 11.82 15.21
C LYS A 5 0.13 12.90 14.20
N ASN A 6 0.62 12.73 13.00
CA ASN A 6 0.33 13.67 11.94
C ASN A 6 -1.11 13.47 11.43
N PHE A 7 -1.52 14.31 10.51
CA PHE A 7 -2.85 14.25 9.93
C PHE A 7 -3.17 12.86 9.36
N TRP A 8 -2.21 12.28 8.66
CA TRP A 8 -2.40 11.00 7.98
C TRP A 8 -2.57 9.85 8.96
N ASP A 9 -1.83 9.87 10.07
CA ASP A 9 -1.96 8.83 11.09
C ASP A 9 -3.35 8.82 11.70
N ARG A 10 -3.90 9.99 11.98
CA ARG A 10 -5.21 10.10 12.63
C ARG A 10 -6.36 9.81 11.68
N ASN A 11 -6.14 9.95 10.38
CA ASN A 11 -7.21 9.88 9.39
C ASN A 11 -7.03 8.74 8.40
N ALA A 12 -6.27 7.71 8.75
CA ALA A 12 -5.99 6.62 7.83
C ALA A 12 -7.27 5.97 7.26
N GLY A 13 -8.22 5.64 8.12
CA GLY A 13 -9.47 5.03 7.67
C GLY A 13 -10.33 5.98 6.85
N LEU A 14 -10.35 7.25 7.24
CA LEU A 14 -11.09 8.28 6.52
C LEU A 14 -10.45 8.56 5.16
N TYR A 15 -9.13 8.57 5.11
CA TYR A 15 -8.38 8.74 3.87
C TYR A 15 -8.72 7.64 2.86
N ASP A 16 -8.72 6.38 3.30
CA ASP A 16 -9.06 5.27 2.43
C ASP A 16 -10.49 5.41 1.89
N ARG A 17 -11.42 5.79 2.75
CA ARG A 17 -12.82 6.00 2.35
C ARG A 17 -12.93 7.14 1.33
N PHE A 18 -12.20 8.23 1.55
CA PHE A 18 -12.19 9.37 0.65
C PHE A 18 -11.66 8.98 -0.73
N MET A 19 -10.59 8.20 -0.77
CA MET A 19 -9.99 7.74 -2.03
C MET A 19 -10.93 6.88 -2.86
N ARG A 20 -11.85 6.19 -2.21
CA ARG A 20 -12.81 5.33 -2.92
C ARG A 20 -13.89 6.10 -3.67
N LYS A 21 -14.08 7.37 -3.37
CA LYS A 21 -15.09 8.19 -4.06
C LYS A 21 -14.76 8.44 -5.53
N ASP A 22 -13.47 8.46 -5.86
CA ASP A 22 -13.03 8.72 -7.22
C ASP A 22 -12.71 7.44 -7.97
N ARG A 23 -13.58 6.46 -7.82
CA ARG A 23 -13.36 5.11 -8.31
C ARG A 23 -13.02 5.05 -9.80
N ALA A 24 -13.74 5.80 -10.63
CA ALA A 24 -13.52 5.75 -12.09
C ALA A 24 -12.13 6.25 -12.46
N VAL A 25 -11.64 7.29 -11.78
CA VAL A 25 -10.31 7.84 -12.00
C VAL A 25 -9.25 6.83 -11.63
N TYR A 26 -9.42 6.18 -10.47
CA TYR A 26 -8.47 5.17 -9.99
C TYR A 26 -8.47 3.94 -10.87
N GLU A 27 -9.63 3.49 -11.33
CA GLU A 27 -9.70 2.36 -12.26
C GLU A 27 -8.91 2.63 -13.53
N LYS A 28 -9.03 3.84 -14.08
CA LYS A 28 -8.26 4.24 -15.25
C LYS A 28 -6.77 4.23 -14.97
N MET A 29 -6.38 4.72 -13.79
CA MET A 29 -4.98 4.72 -13.38
C MET A 29 -4.43 3.29 -13.29
N TYR A 30 -5.19 2.37 -12.70
CA TYR A 30 -4.77 0.97 -12.61
C TYR A 30 -4.58 0.34 -13.99
N GLU A 31 -5.47 0.63 -14.92
CA GLU A 31 -5.34 0.15 -16.30
C GLU A 31 -4.03 0.61 -16.95
N LEU A 32 -3.61 1.83 -16.65
CA LEU A 32 -2.36 2.37 -17.19
C LEU A 32 -1.13 1.79 -16.50
N ILE A 33 -1.23 1.49 -15.22
CA ILE A 33 -0.10 0.98 -14.43
C ILE A 33 0.16 -0.50 -14.68
N ARG A 34 -0.89 -1.32 -14.79
CA ARG A 34 -0.75 -2.77 -14.88
C ARG A 34 0.23 -3.24 -15.97
N PRO A 35 0.17 -2.72 -17.20
CA PRO A 35 1.15 -3.16 -18.20
C PRO A 35 2.59 -2.79 -17.86
N VAL A 36 2.78 -1.66 -17.16
CA VAL A 36 4.10 -1.17 -16.79
C VAL A 36 4.74 -2.07 -15.73
N VAL A 37 3.94 -2.53 -14.77
CA VAL A 37 4.45 -3.32 -13.64
C VAL A 37 4.38 -4.82 -13.88
N LYS A 38 3.89 -5.24 -15.03
CA LYS A 38 3.67 -6.66 -15.30
C LYS A 38 4.94 -7.47 -15.07
N ASP A 39 4.83 -8.48 -14.21
CA ASP A 39 5.89 -9.41 -13.85
C ASP A 39 7.13 -8.75 -13.22
N LYS A 40 6.97 -7.54 -12.69
CA LYS A 40 8.07 -6.80 -12.08
C LYS A 40 7.96 -6.76 -10.57
N THR A 41 9.10 -6.58 -9.92
CA THR A 41 9.16 -6.21 -8.51
C THR A 41 9.00 -4.71 -8.41
N VAL A 42 8.05 -4.26 -7.62
CA VAL A 42 7.64 -2.86 -7.53
C VAL A 42 7.89 -2.33 -6.13
N LEU A 43 8.43 -1.12 -6.05
CA LEU A 43 8.52 -0.38 -4.79
C LEU A 43 7.53 0.78 -4.88
N GLU A 44 6.57 0.82 -3.97
CA GLU A 44 5.63 1.91 -3.88
C GLU A 44 5.95 2.78 -2.66
N LEU A 45 6.14 4.07 -2.89
CA LEU A 45 6.39 5.04 -1.83
C LEU A 45 5.08 5.77 -1.51
N ALA A 46 4.89 6.06 -0.23
CA ALA A 46 3.68 6.73 0.25
C ALA A 46 2.41 5.95 -0.14
N ALA A 47 2.43 4.64 0.11
CA ALA A 47 1.37 3.73 -0.30
C ALA A 47 0.05 3.96 0.43
N GLY A 48 0.05 4.65 1.56
CA GLY A 48 -1.15 4.86 2.36
C GLY A 48 -1.71 3.54 2.86
N THR A 49 -2.99 3.33 2.67
CA THR A 49 -3.67 2.11 3.08
C THR A 49 -3.52 0.96 2.08
N GLY A 50 -2.68 1.14 1.07
CA GLY A 50 -2.38 0.08 0.11
C GLY A 50 -3.42 -0.09 -1.00
N LEU A 51 -4.21 0.93 -1.26
CA LEU A 51 -5.28 0.84 -2.25
C LEU A 51 -4.73 0.53 -3.64
N ILE A 52 -3.70 1.24 -4.07
CA ILE A 52 -3.09 1.03 -5.38
C ILE A 52 -2.43 -0.35 -5.44
N ALA A 53 -1.62 -0.70 -4.43
CA ALA A 53 -0.94 -1.98 -4.40
C ALA A 53 -1.91 -3.15 -4.53
N ARG A 54 -3.05 -3.09 -3.83
CA ARG A 54 -4.05 -4.15 -3.89
C ARG A 54 -4.63 -4.34 -5.29
N HIS A 55 -4.74 -3.25 -6.05
CA HIS A 55 -5.34 -3.29 -7.37
C HIS A 55 -4.36 -3.68 -8.48
N ILE A 56 -3.05 -3.59 -8.23
CA ILE A 56 -2.06 -3.91 -9.26
C ILE A 56 -1.26 -5.19 -8.93
N VAL A 57 -1.46 -5.77 -7.76
CA VAL A 57 -0.66 -6.93 -7.31
C VAL A 57 -0.79 -8.13 -8.23
N ASN A 58 -1.93 -8.31 -8.87
CA ASN A 58 -2.11 -9.44 -9.79
C ASN A 58 -1.28 -9.33 -11.05
N ALA A 59 -0.90 -8.11 -11.42
CA ALA A 59 -0.03 -7.88 -12.58
C ALA A 59 1.45 -7.97 -12.20
N ALA A 60 1.81 -7.48 -11.02
CA ALA A 60 3.20 -7.44 -10.57
C ALA A 60 3.66 -8.81 -10.04
N ALA A 61 4.95 -9.05 -10.06
CA ALA A 61 5.52 -10.23 -9.44
C ALA A 61 5.55 -10.07 -7.91
N HIS A 62 5.92 -8.88 -7.44
CA HIS A 62 5.98 -8.56 -6.01
C HIS A 62 5.89 -7.06 -5.83
N ILE A 63 5.26 -6.63 -4.74
CA ILE A 63 5.17 -5.21 -4.39
C ILE A 63 5.65 -5.01 -2.96
N GLU A 64 6.58 -4.09 -2.79
CA GLU A 64 6.90 -3.55 -1.48
C GLU A 64 6.26 -2.18 -1.37
N ALA A 65 5.25 -2.07 -0.53
CA ALA A 65 4.50 -0.83 -0.35
C ALA A 65 4.91 -0.20 0.97
N THR A 66 5.37 1.03 0.93
CA THR A 66 5.91 1.70 2.11
C THR A 66 5.17 3.00 2.38
N ASP A 67 5.14 3.39 3.64
CA ASP A 67 4.59 4.67 4.05
C ASP A 67 5.28 5.12 5.33
N ALA A 68 5.33 6.43 5.55
CA ALA A 68 5.89 6.99 6.77
C ALA A 68 4.95 6.85 7.96
N SER A 69 3.65 6.68 7.72
CA SER A 69 2.64 6.59 8.76
C SER A 69 2.44 5.16 9.21
N PRO A 70 2.75 4.84 10.49
CA PRO A 70 2.47 3.50 11.03
C PRO A 70 0.99 3.12 10.98
N GLU A 71 0.10 4.10 11.16
CA GLU A 71 -1.34 3.85 11.12
C GLU A 71 -1.81 3.49 9.72
N MET A 72 -1.24 4.12 8.69
CA MET A 72 -1.54 3.76 7.30
C MET A 72 -1.11 2.32 7.02
N ILE A 73 0.08 1.95 7.46
CA ILE A 73 0.59 0.58 7.27
C ILE A 73 -0.27 -0.43 8.02
N THR A 74 -0.71 -0.09 9.23
CA THR A 74 -1.61 -0.95 10.00
C THR A 74 -2.92 -1.18 9.25
N GLU A 75 -3.51 -0.13 8.69
CA GLU A 75 -4.72 -0.28 7.88
C GLU A 75 -4.47 -1.09 6.62
N ALA A 76 -3.34 -0.87 5.96
CA ALA A 76 -3.00 -1.61 4.77
C ALA A 76 -2.87 -3.11 5.05
N ARG A 77 -2.19 -3.47 6.13
CA ARG A 77 -2.02 -4.86 6.55
C ARG A 77 -3.35 -5.51 6.91
N ARG A 78 -4.23 -4.77 7.57
CA ARG A 78 -5.54 -5.27 7.97
C ARG A 78 -6.36 -5.70 6.75
N GLY A 79 -6.30 -4.94 5.68
CA GLY A 79 -7.03 -5.25 4.46
C GLY A 79 -6.46 -6.41 3.65
N ASN A 80 -5.18 -6.74 3.87
CA ASN A 80 -4.47 -7.70 3.03
C ASN A 80 -4.04 -8.98 3.72
N CYS A 81 -4.05 -9.00 5.04
CA CYS A 81 -3.61 -10.17 5.81
C CYS A 81 -4.80 -10.98 6.31
N SER A 82 -5.73 -11.30 5.43
CA SER A 82 -6.78 -12.21 5.83
C SER A 82 -6.22 -13.63 5.90
N ALA A 83 -6.70 -14.39 6.87
CA ALA A 83 -6.25 -15.75 7.12
C ALA A 83 -6.45 -16.70 5.94
N LYS A 84 -7.12 -16.25 4.89
CA LYS A 84 -7.44 -17.08 3.74
C LYS A 84 -6.47 -16.92 2.57
N ARG A 85 -5.42 -16.13 2.73
CA ARG A 85 -4.47 -15.93 1.64
C ARG A 85 -3.46 -17.04 1.56
N THR A 86 -3.30 -17.55 0.37
CA THR A 86 -2.25 -18.51 0.07
C THR A 86 -0.90 -17.80 -0.02
N PHE A 87 0.13 -18.44 0.51
CA PHE A 87 1.50 -17.99 0.34
C PHE A 87 2.03 -18.38 -1.04
N PRO A 88 2.98 -17.59 -1.60
CA PRO A 88 3.61 -16.43 -0.99
C PRO A 88 2.76 -15.16 -1.15
N CYS A 89 2.87 -14.28 -0.18
CA CYS A 89 2.20 -12.99 -0.23
C CYS A 89 2.96 -12.08 -1.20
N ARG A 90 2.27 -11.55 -2.20
CA ARG A 90 2.91 -10.71 -3.21
C ARG A 90 3.08 -9.27 -2.79
N ILE A 91 2.43 -8.86 -1.70
CA ILE A 91 2.55 -7.50 -1.17
C ILE A 91 3.16 -7.55 0.20
N CYS A 92 4.19 -6.74 0.41
CA CYS A 92 4.79 -6.51 1.70
C CYS A 92 4.58 -5.05 2.08
N PHE A 93 3.95 -4.79 3.23
CA PHE A 93 3.73 -3.42 3.72
C PHE A 93 4.73 -3.10 4.83
N LEU A 94 5.50 -2.06 4.65
CA LEU A 94 6.55 -1.66 5.57
C LEU A 94 6.51 -0.16 5.86
N CYS A 95 6.78 0.23 7.12
CA CYS A 95 7.12 1.61 7.41
C CYS A 95 8.42 2.00 6.73
N HIS A 96 8.60 3.28 6.44
CA HIS A 96 9.81 3.77 5.78
C HIS A 96 11.10 3.37 6.52
N THR A 97 11.07 3.38 7.85
CA THR A 97 12.24 2.97 8.64
C THR A 97 12.61 1.51 8.37
N GLN A 98 11.63 0.64 8.25
CA GLN A 98 11.86 -0.79 7.96
C GLN A 98 12.36 -0.97 6.54
N ALA A 99 11.81 -0.23 5.59
CA ALA A 99 12.23 -0.29 4.21
C ALA A 99 13.68 0.16 4.03
N ILE A 100 14.09 1.20 4.75
CA ILE A 100 15.48 1.68 4.72
C ILE A 100 16.43 0.58 5.16
N HIS A 101 16.08 -0.16 6.20
CA HIS A 101 16.92 -1.27 6.67
C HIS A 101 17.08 -2.35 5.61
N LEU A 102 16.04 -2.62 4.83
CA LEU A 102 16.13 -3.60 3.77
C LEU A 102 16.96 -3.13 2.57
N MET A 103 17.03 -1.82 2.36
CA MET A 103 17.76 -1.25 1.24
C MET A 103 19.26 -1.14 1.50
N TRP A 104 19.68 -1.21 2.73
CA TRP A 104 21.07 -1.10 3.16
C TRP A 104 21.54 -2.42 3.79
#